data_ef5b5807b85a4e22641238fe34f81c73
#
_entry.id   ef5b5807b85a4e22641238fe34f81c73
#
_cell.length_a   1.000
_cell.length_b   1.000
_cell.length_c   1.000
_cell.angle_alpha   90.00
_cell.angle_beta   90.00
_cell.angle_gamma   90.00
#
_symmetry.space_group_name_H-M   'P 1'
#
loop_
_entity.id
_entity.type
_entity.pdbx_description
1 polymer ?
#
loop_
_entity_poly.entity_id
_entity_poly.type
_entity_poly.pdbx_seq_one_letter_code
_entity_poly.pdbx_strand_id
1 'polypeptide(L)'
;RFLSSKTRPDDIAVIIGNADYKKQGKDIPNVTPAYADAGGIKEYVKQALGIAEENIIFLKDATQKDMISTFGTGTNHKGRLFRYLVPGKSRVFVYYAGHGAPGEGDSNYLVPTDAEASLIDLNGYPIKTLYKNLSKLPAKSVTGGLEACFSGASEAGSVINNASPVYLK
;
A
#
# COMPACT_ATOMS: atom_id res chain seq x y z
N ARG A 1 9.00 -10.61 -19.78
CA ARG A 1 9.08 -11.90 -19.06
C ARG A 1 10.16 -11.79 -18.00
N PHE A 2 9.78 -11.95 -16.74
CA PHE A 2 10.75 -11.93 -15.64
C PHE A 2 11.51 -13.26 -15.56
N LEU A 3 12.79 -13.20 -15.17
CA LEU A 3 13.55 -14.41 -14.88
C LEU A 3 12.96 -15.06 -13.63
N SER A 4 12.67 -16.36 -13.68
CA SER A 4 12.14 -17.05 -12.51
C SER A 4 13.23 -17.17 -11.44
N SER A 5 12.87 -16.90 -10.20
CA SER A 5 13.74 -17.10 -9.06
C SER A 5 13.36 -18.35 -8.28
N LYS A 6 14.19 -18.74 -7.33
CA LYS A 6 13.86 -19.79 -6.36
C LYS A 6 12.58 -19.45 -5.63
N THR A 7 11.72 -20.44 -5.39
CA THR A 7 10.56 -20.32 -4.52
C THR A 7 10.99 -19.93 -3.10
N ARG A 8 10.30 -18.96 -2.53
CA ARG A 8 10.56 -18.45 -1.18
C ARG A 8 9.28 -18.61 -0.34
N PRO A 9 9.10 -19.77 0.32
CA PRO A 9 7.82 -20.12 0.94
C PRO A 9 7.46 -19.27 2.17
N ASP A 10 8.45 -18.66 2.81
CA ASP A 10 8.21 -17.83 4.00
C ASP A 10 8.04 -16.33 3.68
N ASP A 11 8.28 -15.92 2.44
CA ASP A 11 8.18 -14.53 2.04
C ASP A 11 6.73 -14.15 1.75
N ILE A 12 6.38 -12.91 2.08
CA ILE A 12 5.02 -12.38 1.98
C ILE A 12 5.04 -11.06 1.21
N ALA A 13 4.04 -10.86 0.38
CA ALA A 13 3.80 -9.58 -0.28
C ALA A 13 2.43 -9.02 0.08
N VAL A 14 2.37 -7.70 0.22
CA VAL A 14 1.14 -6.92 0.24
C VAL A 14 1.16 -6.00 -0.96
N ILE A 15 0.16 -6.13 -1.83
CA ILE A 15 0.04 -5.35 -3.05
C ILE A 15 -1.33 -4.72 -3.08
N ILE A 16 -1.39 -3.39 -3.15
CA ILE A 16 -2.62 -2.62 -3.11
C ILE A 16 -2.73 -1.77 -4.37
N GLY A 17 -3.85 -1.89 -5.07
CA GLY A 17 -4.21 -1.05 -6.20
C GLY A 17 -5.54 -0.36 -5.95
N ASN A 18 -5.51 0.93 -5.60
CA ASN A 18 -6.69 1.74 -5.35
C ASN A 18 -6.98 2.62 -6.56
N ALA A 19 -7.98 2.24 -7.34
CA ALA A 19 -8.33 2.90 -8.59
C ALA A 19 -9.73 3.51 -8.60
N ASP A 20 -10.75 2.83 -8.08
CA ASP A 20 -12.14 3.25 -8.16
C ASP A 20 -12.61 3.96 -6.88
N TYR A 21 -12.27 5.23 -6.78
CA TYR A 21 -12.68 6.09 -5.66
C TYR A 21 -14.12 6.59 -5.80
N LYS A 22 -14.64 6.70 -7.02
CA LYS A 22 -15.99 7.23 -7.29
C LYS A 22 -17.09 6.27 -6.87
N LYS A 23 -16.79 5.00 -6.73
CA LYS A 23 -17.75 3.99 -6.29
C LYS A 23 -18.23 4.24 -4.85
N GLN A 24 -17.34 4.71 -3.99
CA GLN A 24 -17.62 4.94 -2.56
C GLN A 24 -17.96 6.42 -2.26
N GLY A 25 -17.47 7.35 -3.10
CA GLY A 25 -17.66 8.78 -2.95
C GLY A 25 -17.56 9.51 -4.28
N LYS A 26 -17.81 10.83 -4.29
CA LYS A 26 -17.82 11.63 -5.52
C LYS A 26 -16.72 12.68 -5.59
N ASP A 27 -16.02 12.91 -4.49
CA ASP A 27 -15.08 14.02 -4.32
C ASP A 27 -13.61 13.63 -4.58
N ILE A 28 -13.33 12.36 -4.76
CA ILE A 28 -11.99 11.86 -5.06
C ILE A 28 -11.99 11.22 -6.46
N PRO A 29 -11.13 11.69 -7.37
CA PRO A 29 -11.07 11.13 -8.73
C PRO A 29 -10.48 9.71 -8.74
N ASN A 30 -10.86 8.92 -9.74
CA ASN A 30 -10.30 7.59 -9.96
C ASN A 30 -8.83 7.64 -10.37
N VAL A 31 -8.09 6.60 -10.04
CA VAL A 31 -6.70 6.35 -10.48
C VAL A 31 -6.68 5.11 -11.38
N THR A 32 -7.12 5.26 -12.61
CA THR A 32 -7.30 4.14 -13.55
C THR A 32 -6.07 3.23 -13.69
N PRO A 33 -4.82 3.75 -13.76
CA PRO A 33 -3.64 2.89 -13.89
C PRO A 33 -3.32 2.01 -12.68
N ALA A 34 -3.91 2.30 -11.51
CA ALA A 34 -3.53 1.60 -10.28
C ALA A 34 -3.77 0.08 -10.33
N TYR A 35 -4.79 -0.38 -11.03
CA TYR A 35 -5.03 -1.81 -11.18
C TYR A 35 -3.95 -2.50 -12.04
N ALA A 36 -3.60 -1.89 -13.16
CA ALA A 36 -2.56 -2.42 -14.04
C ALA A 36 -1.20 -2.43 -13.36
N ASP A 37 -0.88 -1.36 -12.62
CA ASP A 37 0.36 -1.24 -11.87
C ASP A 37 0.45 -2.32 -10.78
N ALA A 38 -0.61 -2.48 -9.99
CA ALA A 38 -0.67 -3.52 -8.96
C ALA A 38 -0.60 -4.93 -9.55
N GLY A 39 -1.29 -5.18 -10.66
CA GLY A 39 -1.24 -6.46 -11.38
C GLY A 39 0.15 -6.79 -11.91
N GLY A 40 0.84 -5.80 -12.47
CA GLY A 40 2.21 -5.95 -12.96
C GLY A 40 3.20 -6.27 -11.83
N ILE A 41 3.06 -5.60 -10.70
CA ILE A 41 3.87 -5.88 -9.50
C ILE A 41 3.57 -7.27 -8.94
N LYS A 42 2.30 -7.69 -8.92
CA LYS A 42 1.94 -9.06 -8.50
C LYS A 42 2.68 -10.12 -9.34
N GLU A 43 2.70 -9.95 -10.67
CA GLU A 43 3.45 -10.85 -11.54
C GLU A 43 4.95 -10.80 -11.27
N TYR A 44 5.50 -9.62 -11.03
CA TYR A 44 6.90 -9.48 -10.65
C TYR A 44 7.24 -10.24 -9.35
N VAL A 45 6.45 -10.08 -8.27
CA VAL A 45 6.74 -10.77 -7.01
C VAL A 45 6.58 -12.28 -7.14
N LYS A 46 5.66 -12.77 -7.96
CA LYS A 46 5.51 -14.21 -8.22
C LYS A 46 6.70 -14.76 -9.02
N GLN A 47 7.06 -14.11 -10.11
CA GLN A 47 8.04 -14.61 -11.06
C GLN A 47 9.48 -14.30 -10.66
N ALA A 48 9.76 -13.07 -10.23
CA ALA A 48 11.12 -12.62 -9.93
C ALA A 48 11.49 -12.85 -8.45
N LEU A 49 10.57 -12.66 -7.52
CA LEU A 49 10.83 -12.84 -6.10
C LEU A 49 10.46 -14.24 -5.58
N GLY A 50 9.77 -15.04 -6.36
CA GLY A 50 9.40 -16.40 -5.98
C GLY A 50 8.37 -16.50 -4.85
N ILE A 51 7.54 -15.47 -4.68
CA ILE A 51 6.48 -15.46 -3.67
C ILE A 51 5.25 -16.18 -4.22
N ALA A 52 4.76 -17.19 -3.51
CA ALA A 52 3.59 -17.96 -3.92
C ALA A 52 2.30 -17.12 -3.81
N GLU A 53 1.33 -17.44 -4.67
CA GLU A 53 0.02 -16.75 -4.71
C GLU A 53 -0.64 -16.66 -3.33
N GLU A 54 -0.64 -17.76 -2.58
CA GLU A 54 -1.23 -17.84 -1.23
C GLU A 54 -0.54 -16.95 -0.20
N ASN A 55 0.67 -16.49 -0.48
CA ASN A 55 1.43 -15.57 0.38
C ASN A 55 1.36 -14.11 -0.10
N ILE A 56 0.48 -13.82 -1.04
CA ILE A 56 0.25 -12.48 -1.55
C ILE A 56 -1.09 -11.96 -1.05
N ILE A 57 -1.05 -10.92 -0.23
CA ILE A 57 -2.25 -10.15 0.13
C ILE A 57 -2.44 -9.12 -0.99
N PHE A 58 -3.41 -9.39 -1.87
CA PHE A 58 -3.70 -8.54 -3.02
C PHE A 58 -5.04 -7.82 -2.82
N LEU A 59 -4.99 -6.49 -2.70
CA LEU A 59 -6.15 -5.66 -2.44
C LEU A 59 -6.42 -4.72 -3.61
N LYS A 60 -7.60 -4.82 -4.18
CA LYS A 60 -8.14 -3.84 -5.12
C LYS A 60 -9.15 -2.97 -4.39
N ASP A 61 -8.98 -1.66 -4.49
CA ASP A 61 -9.87 -0.68 -3.87
C ASP A 61 -9.99 -0.87 -2.35
N ALA A 62 -8.83 -0.91 -1.69
CA ALA A 62 -8.76 -1.06 -0.25
C ALA A 62 -9.46 0.09 0.48
N THR A 63 -10.35 -0.26 1.39
CA THR A 63 -11.00 0.66 2.32
C THR A 63 -10.10 0.96 3.52
N GLN A 64 -10.50 1.91 4.36
CA GLN A 64 -9.80 2.16 5.62
C GLN A 64 -9.76 0.90 6.49
N LYS A 65 -10.87 0.17 6.55
CA LYS A 65 -10.93 -1.11 7.26
C LYS A 65 -9.91 -2.11 6.72
N ASP A 66 -9.77 -2.21 5.39
CA ASP A 66 -8.79 -3.11 4.76
C ASP A 66 -7.36 -2.73 5.11
N MET A 67 -7.03 -1.44 5.08
CA MET A 67 -5.71 -0.92 5.44
C MET A 67 -5.37 -1.23 6.91
N ILE A 68 -6.30 -0.95 7.81
CA ILE A 68 -6.15 -1.23 9.25
C ILE A 68 -6.01 -2.74 9.50
N SER A 69 -6.86 -3.55 8.88
CA SER A 69 -6.82 -5.01 9.05
C SER A 69 -5.50 -5.61 8.54
N THR A 70 -4.88 -4.99 7.54
CA THR A 70 -3.63 -5.45 6.96
C THR A 70 -2.41 -5.02 7.78
N PHE A 71 -2.33 -3.73 8.12
CA PHE A 71 -1.12 -3.12 8.70
C PHE A 71 -1.26 -2.74 10.18
N GLY A 72 -2.47 -2.71 10.72
CA GLY A 72 -2.74 -2.26 12.07
C GLY A 72 -3.05 -0.78 12.21
N THR A 73 -3.15 -0.34 13.44
CA THR A 73 -3.39 1.06 13.83
C THR A 73 -2.14 1.68 14.47
N GLY A 74 -2.21 2.95 14.83
CA GLY A 74 -1.14 3.63 15.57
C GLY A 74 -0.85 3.04 16.95
N THR A 75 -1.80 2.28 17.51
CA THR A 75 -1.68 1.66 18.84
C THR A 75 -1.62 0.13 18.81
N ASN A 76 -1.90 -0.49 17.67
CA ASN A 76 -1.84 -1.94 17.51
C ASN A 76 -1.31 -2.30 16.12
N HIS A 77 -0.06 -2.73 16.05
CA HIS A 77 0.63 -3.09 14.82
C HIS A 77 0.33 -4.52 14.33
N LYS A 78 -0.47 -5.28 15.05
CA LYS A 78 -0.68 -6.72 14.79
C LYS A 78 -1.82 -6.98 13.80
N GLY A 79 -1.73 -6.42 12.60
CA GLY A 79 -2.61 -6.74 11.49
C GLY A 79 -2.30 -8.09 10.83
N ARG A 80 -2.95 -8.38 9.70
CA ARG A 80 -2.75 -9.66 8.98
C ARG A 80 -1.30 -9.90 8.60
N LEU A 81 -0.62 -8.87 8.09
CA LEU A 81 0.77 -8.99 7.70
C LEU A 81 1.65 -9.47 8.86
N PHE A 82 1.49 -8.86 10.04
CA PHE A 82 2.20 -9.28 11.25
C PHE A 82 1.92 -10.74 11.61
N ARG A 83 0.65 -11.16 11.48
CA ARG A 83 0.21 -12.50 11.89
C ARG A 83 0.64 -13.60 10.92
N TYR A 84 0.79 -13.28 9.63
CA TYR A 84 1.11 -14.26 8.61
C TYR A 84 2.60 -14.50 8.44
N LEU A 85 3.44 -13.55 8.82
CA LEU A 85 4.88 -13.72 8.64
C LEU A 85 5.48 -14.75 9.61
N VAL A 86 6.54 -15.38 9.16
CA VAL A 86 7.34 -16.31 10.00
C VAL A 86 8.48 -15.51 10.60
N PRO A 87 8.50 -15.32 11.95
CA PRO A 87 9.51 -14.48 12.60
C PRO A 87 10.93 -14.87 12.25
N GLY A 88 11.72 -13.86 11.87
CA GLY A 88 13.14 -14.02 11.52
C GLY A 88 13.41 -14.67 10.16
N LYS A 89 12.38 -15.17 9.46
CA LYS A 89 12.51 -15.85 8.17
C LYS A 89 11.87 -15.11 7.02
N SER A 90 10.69 -14.54 7.22
CA SER A 90 9.94 -13.86 6.17
C SER A 90 10.65 -12.58 5.70
N ARG A 91 10.83 -12.46 4.39
CA ARG A 91 11.04 -11.17 3.71
C ARG A 91 9.67 -10.65 3.33
N VAL A 92 9.49 -9.36 3.51
CA VAL A 92 8.21 -8.69 3.24
C VAL A 92 8.38 -7.70 2.10
N PHE A 93 7.49 -7.77 1.14
CA PHE A 93 7.39 -6.82 0.03
C PHE A 93 6.05 -6.09 0.13
N VAL A 94 6.07 -4.75 0.13
CA VAL A 94 4.87 -3.91 0.20
C VAL A 94 4.83 -2.97 -0.99
N TYR A 95 3.71 -2.96 -1.70
CA TYR A 95 3.49 -2.06 -2.82
C TYR A 95 2.10 -1.44 -2.73
N TYR A 96 2.03 -0.16 -3.01
CA TYR A 96 0.79 0.60 -3.07
C TYR A 96 0.76 1.48 -4.31
N ALA A 97 -0.33 1.40 -5.07
CA ALA A 97 -0.67 2.35 -6.12
C ALA A 97 -2.05 2.95 -5.83
N GLY A 98 -2.14 4.27 -5.81
CA GLY A 98 -3.37 4.99 -5.53
C GLY A 98 -3.09 6.44 -5.14
N HIS A 99 -4.09 7.11 -4.58
CA HIS A 99 -3.90 8.47 -4.08
C HIS A 99 -3.09 8.51 -2.79
N GLY A 100 -2.26 9.55 -2.68
CA GLY A 100 -1.74 10.07 -1.43
C GLY A 100 -2.31 11.46 -1.20
N ALA A 101 -2.40 11.89 0.04
CA ALA A 101 -2.89 13.20 0.40
C ALA A 101 -2.15 13.77 1.60
N PRO A 102 -1.84 15.09 1.59
CA PRO A 102 -1.39 15.78 2.77
C PRO A 102 -2.56 15.98 3.74
N GLY A 103 -2.26 16.01 5.03
CA GLY A 103 -3.20 16.39 6.08
C GLY A 103 -2.71 17.63 6.82
N GLU A 104 -3.15 17.79 8.05
CA GLU A 104 -2.71 18.88 8.89
C GLU A 104 -1.23 18.73 9.28
N GLY A 105 -0.52 19.84 9.34
CA GLY A 105 0.90 19.86 9.67
C GLY A 105 1.73 19.06 8.66
N ASP A 106 2.62 18.20 9.13
CA ASP A 106 3.48 17.34 8.32
C ASP A 106 2.86 15.95 8.05
N SER A 107 1.56 15.79 8.27
CA SER A 107 0.87 14.53 8.09
C SER A 107 0.66 14.22 6.61
N ASN A 108 0.94 12.97 6.23
CA ASN A 108 0.65 12.42 4.91
C ASN A 108 -0.09 11.09 5.04
N TYR A 109 -0.99 10.84 4.10
CA TYR A 109 -1.87 9.68 4.12
C TYR A 109 -1.86 8.93 2.80
N LEU A 110 -1.94 7.62 2.88
CA LEU A 110 -2.50 6.81 1.80
C LEU A 110 -4.03 6.95 1.85
N VAL A 111 -4.65 7.11 0.70
CA VAL A 111 -6.08 7.39 0.62
C VAL A 111 -6.84 6.09 0.34
N PRO A 112 -7.58 5.56 1.34
CA PRO A 112 -8.50 4.46 1.10
C PRO A 112 -9.62 4.86 0.13
N THR A 113 -10.21 3.90 -0.56
CA THR A 113 -11.24 4.20 -1.57
C THR A 113 -12.54 4.73 -0.99
N ASP A 114 -12.79 4.51 0.30
CA ASP A 114 -13.96 5.01 1.03
C ASP A 114 -13.70 6.34 1.77
N ALA A 115 -12.54 6.96 1.58
CA ALA A 115 -12.22 8.22 2.22
C ALA A 115 -13.01 9.38 1.62
N GLU A 116 -13.25 10.39 2.47
CA GLU A 116 -13.78 11.70 2.07
C GLU A 116 -12.63 12.71 2.05
N ALA A 117 -12.52 13.49 0.96
CA ALA A 117 -11.40 14.42 0.79
C ALA A 117 -11.33 15.46 1.92
N SER A 118 -12.49 15.94 2.39
CA SER A 118 -12.58 16.92 3.48
C SER A 118 -12.25 16.34 4.86
N LEU A 119 -12.21 15.03 5.01
CA LEU A 119 -12.00 14.32 6.28
C LEU A 119 -10.74 13.44 6.23
N ILE A 120 -9.76 13.81 5.44
CA ILE A 120 -8.57 12.97 5.22
C ILE A 120 -7.78 12.69 6.50
N ASP A 121 -7.74 13.62 7.43
CA ASP A 121 -7.08 13.42 8.73
C ASP A 121 -7.78 12.36 9.60
N LEU A 122 -9.06 12.04 9.30
CA LEU A 122 -9.83 10.99 9.97
C LEU A 122 -9.90 9.69 9.15
N ASN A 123 -10.03 9.80 7.84
CA ASN A 123 -10.29 8.66 6.95
C ASN A 123 -9.05 8.12 6.24
N GLY A 124 -7.98 8.89 6.16
CA GLY A 124 -6.73 8.47 5.56
C GLY A 124 -5.99 7.43 6.40
N TYR A 125 -5.10 6.68 5.75
CA TYR A 125 -4.19 5.80 6.46
C TYR A 125 -2.83 6.50 6.60
N PRO A 126 -2.39 6.85 7.82
CA PRO A 126 -1.16 7.63 7.99
C PRO A 126 0.08 6.89 7.51
N ILE A 127 0.89 7.52 6.69
CA ILE A 127 2.20 7.00 6.26
C ILE A 127 3.10 6.72 7.47
N LYS A 128 3.06 7.61 8.46
CA LYS A 128 3.82 7.44 9.70
C LYS A 128 3.44 6.16 10.44
N THR A 129 2.15 5.83 10.49
CA THR A 129 1.66 4.56 11.06
C THR A 129 2.16 3.37 10.24
N LEU A 130 2.09 3.46 8.91
CA LEU A 130 2.59 2.41 8.03
C LEU A 130 4.06 2.10 8.32
N TYR A 131 4.93 3.10 8.29
CA TYR A 131 6.36 2.91 8.53
C TYR A 131 6.67 2.41 9.94
N LYS A 132 6.00 2.97 10.95
CA LYS A 132 6.15 2.53 12.32
C LYS A 132 5.78 1.05 12.49
N ASN A 133 4.64 0.64 11.93
CA ASN A 133 4.15 -0.74 12.06
C ASN A 133 4.99 -1.72 11.24
N LEU A 134 5.44 -1.33 10.04
CA LEU A 134 6.39 -2.13 9.27
C LEU A 134 7.72 -2.32 10.00
N SER A 135 8.21 -1.30 10.71
CA SER A 135 9.44 -1.40 11.50
C SER A 135 9.35 -2.35 12.69
N LYS A 136 8.13 -2.64 13.14
CA LYS A 136 7.87 -3.58 14.25
C LYS A 136 7.67 -5.02 13.80
N LEU A 137 7.65 -5.29 12.51
CA LEU A 137 7.56 -6.65 12.00
C LEU A 137 8.85 -7.43 12.35
N PRO A 138 8.74 -8.63 12.91
CA PRO A 138 9.90 -9.50 13.11
C PRO A 138 10.31 -10.17 11.79
N ALA A 139 10.41 -9.39 10.73
CA ALA A 139 10.76 -9.82 9.39
C ALA A 139 12.27 -9.78 9.17
N LYS A 140 12.75 -10.62 8.27
CA LYS A 140 14.14 -10.61 7.83
C LYS A 140 14.49 -9.32 7.08
N SER A 141 13.54 -8.82 6.28
CA SER A 141 13.64 -7.55 5.57
C SER A 141 12.25 -7.05 5.18
N VAL A 142 12.11 -5.74 5.00
CA VAL A 142 10.93 -5.10 4.43
C VAL A 142 11.37 -4.21 3.28
N THR A 143 10.85 -4.45 2.10
CA THR A 143 11.12 -3.66 0.89
C THR A 143 9.82 -3.31 0.18
N GLY A 144 9.87 -2.42 -0.79
CA GLY A 144 8.71 -2.10 -1.61
C GLY A 144 8.71 -0.66 -2.10
N GLY A 145 7.55 -0.19 -2.51
CA GLY A 145 7.37 1.16 -3.03
C GLY A 145 5.95 1.68 -2.84
N LEU A 146 5.83 2.99 -2.75
CA LEU A 146 4.57 3.70 -2.74
C LEU A 146 4.49 4.56 -4.02
N GLU A 147 3.54 4.25 -4.88
CA GLU A 147 3.20 5.08 -6.04
C GLU A 147 2.00 5.96 -5.67
N ALA A 148 2.29 6.99 -4.91
CA ALA A 148 1.32 7.98 -4.46
C ALA A 148 1.94 9.36 -4.45
N CYS A 149 1.15 10.37 -4.78
CA CYS A 149 1.58 11.76 -4.75
C CYS A 149 1.06 12.44 -3.49
N PHE A 150 1.95 13.09 -2.77
CA PHE A 150 1.65 13.81 -1.53
C PHE A 150 1.78 15.32 -1.66
N SER A 151 2.05 15.84 -2.85
CA SER A 151 2.11 17.28 -3.11
C SER A 151 0.72 17.89 -2.94
N GLY A 152 0.65 18.93 -2.14
CA GLY A 152 -0.56 19.57 -1.68
C GLY A 152 -1.61 19.86 -2.73
N ALA A 153 -2.79 20.21 -2.23
CA ALA A 153 -3.98 20.49 -2.99
C ALA A 153 -3.70 21.19 -4.29
N SER A 154 -3.67 20.43 -5.32
CA SER A 154 -3.89 20.98 -6.63
C SER A 154 -5.38 21.09 -6.82
N GLU A 155 -5.80 22.19 -7.41
CA GLU A 155 -7.16 22.37 -7.85
C GLU A 155 -7.73 21.11 -8.50
N ALA A 156 -9.01 20.88 -8.34
CA ALA A 156 -9.72 19.73 -8.88
C ALA A 156 -9.25 19.43 -10.32
N GLY A 157 -8.50 18.34 -10.50
CA GLY A 157 -7.98 17.90 -11.79
C GLY A 157 -6.46 17.80 -11.91
N SER A 158 -5.67 18.36 -11.03
CA SER A 158 -4.22 18.14 -11.03
C SER A 158 -3.83 17.03 -10.08
N VAL A 159 -4.40 15.87 -10.29
CA VAL A 159 -3.83 14.67 -9.75
C VAL A 159 -2.63 14.32 -10.62
N ILE A 160 -1.48 14.80 -10.19
CA ILE A 160 -0.23 14.08 -10.34
C ILE A 160 0.38 14.03 -11.73
N ASN A 161 1.25 14.92 -11.96
CA ASN A 161 2.42 14.67 -12.77
C ASN A 161 3.61 14.53 -11.80
N ASN A 162 4.16 13.35 -11.66
CA ASN A 162 5.35 12.99 -10.87
C ASN A 162 5.08 12.32 -9.52
N ALA A 163 4.57 11.08 -9.59
CA ALA A 163 4.77 10.15 -8.49
C ALA A 163 6.25 9.72 -8.50
N SER A 164 7.02 10.18 -7.55
CA SER A 164 8.32 9.56 -7.29
C SER A 164 8.10 8.35 -6.41
N PRO A 165 8.54 7.16 -6.81
CA PRO A 165 8.44 6.00 -5.94
C PRO A 165 9.27 6.24 -4.68
N VAL A 166 8.65 6.10 -3.53
CA VAL A 166 9.34 6.06 -2.25
C VAL A 166 9.64 4.61 -1.93
N TYR A 167 10.90 4.25 -1.94
CA TYR A 167 11.31 2.89 -1.62
C TYR A 167 11.40 2.72 -0.10
N LEU A 168 10.75 1.69 0.40
CA LEU A 168 10.89 1.23 1.78
C LEU A 168 12.21 0.46 1.89
N LYS A 169 13.10 0.91 2.75
CA LYS A 169 14.35 0.19 3.06
C LYS A 169 14.19 -0.65 4.31
#